data_dc82dbcd51acd5c329d9a48b1ded088f
#
_entry.id   dc82dbcd51acd5c329d9a48b1ded088f
#
_cell.length_a   1.000
_cell.length_b   1.000
_cell.length_c   1.000
_cell.angle_alpha   90.00
_cell.angle_beta   90.00
_cell.angle_gamma   90.00
#
_symmetry.space_group_name_H-M   'P 1'
#
loop_
_entity.id
_entity.type
_entity.pdbx_description
1 polymer ?
#
loop_
_entity_poly.entity_id
_entity_poly.type
_entity_poly.pdbx_seq_one_letter_code
_entity_poly.pdbx_strand_id
1 'polypeptide(L)'
;MQTTFGQMTTEKEKSLQTVLDKTVDGKKVFGTAFALKKDTTIWQGASGNLSKDQPYFIASTTKLFSTAIILKLRSEGKLSLDDKISNYIDKSILSGLHIYKGKDYSQELTIKHLLSHTSGLPDYFQGKGTSGLSLENEITEGNDQFWTFEQAIERTKKMIPLFAPGTRGKANYSDANFQLLGKIIETITHKSYSENCKAFIIQPLGLTKTYLYQDSTDKTPKTLYYKSNELNIPKAMTSFGADGGIVSTSTDMLIFIEAFFTGKLFPSTYIEELQEWNKIFFPMQSGIGIHLFKLPWLFNPTGAVPYFIGHSGLSGALAYYSPKENIFIVGTVNQVAHPDISFKTMIKLTQQIMKK
;
A
#
# COMPACT_ATOMS: atom_id res chain seq x y z
N MET A 1 -0.77 33.47 12.70
CA MET A 1 0.35 32.92 13.51
C MET A 1 1.33 32.25 12.54
N GLN A 2 2.54 32.80 12.41
CA GLN A 2 3.61 32.16 11.68
C GLN A 2 4.07 30.95 12.49
N THR A 3 3.80 29.75 12.02
CA THR A 3 4.36 28.51 12.56
C THR A 3 5.85 28.50 12.26
N THR A 4 6.66 28.73 13.28
CA THR A 4 8.12 28.56 13.21
C THR A 4 8.37 27.06 12.99
N PHE A 5 8.77 26.66 11.78
CA PHE A 5 9.27 25.32 11.53
C PHE A 5 10.51 25.12 12.38
N GLY A 6 10.50 24.12 13.24
CA GLY A 6 11.69 23.74 14.00
C GLY A 6 12.78 23.31 13.03
N GLN A 7 13.86 24.10 12.94
CA GLN A 7 14.96 23.81 12.05
C GLN A 7 15.74 22.61 12.62
N MET A 8 15.85 21.53 11.84
CA MET A 8 16.65 20.37 12.21
C MET A 8 18.12 20.74 12.31
N THR A 9 18.84 20.21 13.29
CA THR A 9 20.29 20.45 13.38
C THR A 9 21.01 19.74 12.24
N THR A 10 22.09 20.33 11.75
CA THR A 10 22.93 19.73 10.69
C THR A 10 23.45 18.35 11.07
N GLU A 11 23.73 18.11 12.36
CA GLU A 11 24.17 16.81 12.85
C GLU A 11 23.05 15.75 12.74
N LYS A 12 21.82 16.12 13.08
CA LYS A 12 20.64 15.24 12.96
C LYS A 12 20.40 14.89 11.49
N GLU A 13 20.45 15.86 10.57
CA GLU A 13 20.32 15.62 9.13
C GLU A 13 21.38 14.66 8.62
N LYS A 14 22.65 14.87 8.99
CA LYS A 14 23.77 13.97 8.64
C LYS A 14 23.54 12.55 9.19
N SER A 15 23.03 12.43 10.42
CA SER A 15 22.77 11.12 11.02
C SER A 15 21.67 10.35 10.27
N LEU A 16 20.60 11.03 9.84
CA LEU A 16 19.53 10.46 9.03
C LEU A 16 20.04 10.08 7.63
N GLN A 17 20.81 10.96 6.98
CA GLN A 17 21.41 10.67 5.66
C GLN A 17 22.34 9.45 5.74
N THR A 18 23.15 9.34 6.79
CA THR A 18 24.03 8.18 7.02
C THR A 18 23.28 6.86 7.09
N VAL A 19 22.01 6.85 7.58
CA VAL A 19 21.17 5.64 7.55
C VAL A 19 20.92 5.22 6.12
N LEU A 20 20.58 6.16 5.23
CA LEU A 20 20.32 5.85 3.83
C LEU A 20 21.59 5.40 3.11
N ASP A 21 22.71 6.10 3.33
CA ASP A 21 23.97 5.75 2.70
C ASP A 21 24.43 4.32 3.06
N LYS A 22 24.21 3.92 4.32
CA LYS A 22 24.48 2.55 4.79
C LYS A 22 23.43 1.51 4.33
N THR A 23 22.27 1.94 3.88
CA THR A 23 21.25 1.04 3.33
C THR A 23 21.56 0.61 1.92
N VAL A 24 22.21 1.50 1.13
CA VAL A 24 22.68 1.19 -0.22
C VAL A 24 23.96 0.35 -0.11
N ASP A 25 23.90 -0.89 -0.55
CA ASP A 25 25.02 -1.83 -0.48
C ASP A 25 25.55 -2.27 -1.86
N GLY A 26 24.89 -1.81 -2.94
CA GLY A 26 25.23 -2.16 -4.33
C GLY A 26 25.06 -3.64 -4.68
N LYS A 27 24.36 -4.42 -3.83
CA LYS A 27 24.09 -5.85 -4.01
C LYS A 27 22.60 -6.16 -3.91
N LYS A 28 21.97 -5.69 -2.83
CA LYS A 28 20.53 -5.86 -2.57
C LYS A 28 19.79 -4.54 -2.77
N VAL A 29 20.38 -3.43 -2.38
CA VAL A 29 19.80 -2.09 -2.51
C VAL A 29 20.74 -1.22 -3.34
N PHE A 30 20.21 -0.74 -4.47
CA PHE A 30 20.95 0.13 -5.41
C PHE A 30 20.58 1.59 -5.25
N GLY A 31 19.42 1.86 -4.65
CA GLY A 31 18.95 3.21 -4.35
C GLY A 31 17.84 3.20 -3.31
N THR A 32 17.78 4.26 -2.54
CA THR A 32 16.77 4.46 -1.52
C THR A 32 16.39 5.94 -1.42
N ALA A 33 15.11 6.23 -1.17
CA ALA A 33 14.61 7.57 -0.94
C ALA A 33 13.56 7.52 0.18
N PHE A 34 13.73 8.36 1.21
CA PHE A 34 12.82 8.46 2.34
C PHE A 34 12.51 9.91 2.69
N ALA A 35 11.29 10.13 3.17
CA ALA A 35 10.89 11.36 3.83
C ALA A 35 10.22 11.03 5.17
N LEU A 36 10.42 11.88 6.16
CA LEU A 36 9.76 11.77 7.44
C LEU A 36 9.36 13.15 7.98
N LYS A 37 8.31 13.13 8.79
CA LYS A 37 7.86 14.28 9.57
C LYS A 37 7.68 13.84 11.02
N LYS A 38 8.31 14.57 11.94
CA LYS A 38 8.06 14.46 13.37
C LYS A 38 7.63 15.83 13.89
N ASP A 39 6.40 15.90 14.38
CA ASP A 39 5.78 17.17 14.79
C ASP A 39 5.79 18.20 13.63
N THR A 40 6.55 19.28 13.74
CA THR A 40 6.74 20.31 12.68
C THR A 40 8.00 20.11 11.86
N THR A 41 8.88 19.18 12.25
CA THR A 41 10.17 18.95 11.60
C THR A 41 10.02 17.96 10.44
N ILE A 42 10.45 18.35 9.24
CA ILE A 42 10.43 17.53 8.03
C ILE A 42 11.88 17.28 7.59
N TRP A 43 12.16 16.04 7.18
CA TRP A 43 13.41 15.66 6.56
C TRP A 43 13.18 14.77 5.33
N GLN A 44 14.05 14.93 4.35
CA GLN A 44 14.10 14.11 3.14
C GLN A 44 15.53 13.76 2.79
N GLY A 45 15.75 12.50 2.44
CA GLY A 45 17.04 12.01 1.98
C GLY A 45 16.91 10.97 0.88
N ALA A 46 17.97 10.80 0.14
CA ALA A 46 18.12 9.74 -0.86
C ALA A 46 19.58 9.31 -0.95
N SER A 47 19.82 8.09 -1.41
CA SER A 47 21.16 7.55 -1.63
C SER A 47 21.17 6.56 -2.80
N GLY A 48 22.35 6.32 -3.38
CA GLY A 48 22.52 5.43 -4.52
C GLY A 48 21.92 5.99 -5.80
N ASN A 49 21.22 5.16 -6.56
CA ASN A 49 20.67 5.54 -7.86
C ASN A 49 19.27 6.17 -7.82
N LEU A 50 18.78 6.57 -6.63
CA LEU A 50 17.59 7.36 -6.43
C LEU A 50 17.93 8.78 -5.99
N SER A 51 17.15 9.77 -6.42
CA SER A 51 17.15 11.14 -5.91
C SER A 51 15.96 11.39 -4.99
N LYS A 52 16.00 12.47 -4.19
CA LYS A 52 14.97 12.81 -3.19
C LYS A 52 13.56 12.85 -3.77
N ASP A 53 13.43 13.28 -5.02
CA ASP A 53 12.15 13.56 -5.66
C ASP A 53 11.92 12.68 -6.91
N GLN A 54 12.67 11.58 -7.00
CA GLN A 54 12.51 10.59 -8.06
C GLN A 54 11.17 9.86 -7.90
N PRO A 55 10.30 9.83 -8.93
CA PRO A 55 9.13 8.98 -8.92
C PRO A 55 9.50 7.49 -8.88
N TYR A 56 8.73 6.72 -8.10
CA TYR A 56 8.87 5.27 -7.97
C TYR A 56 7.51 4.60 -7.82
N PHE A 57 7.44 3.31 -8.13
CA PHE A 57 6.23 2.52 -7.93
C PHE A 57 6.00 2.26 -6.45
N ILE A 58 4.84 2.70 -5.93
CA ILE A 58 4.50 2.50 -4.51
C ILE A 58 3.85 1.14 -4.25
N ALA A 59 3.57 0.35 -5.30
CA ALA A 59 2.96 -0.98 -5.22
C ALA A 59 1.75 -0.99 -4.26
N SER A 60 1.64 -1.98 -3.38
CA SER A 60 0.47 -2.13 -2.48
C SER A 60 0.23 -0.95 -1.54
N THR A 61 1.16 0.01 -1.39
CA THR A 61 0.85 1.27 -0.69
C THR A 61 -0.28 2.05 -1.39
N THR A 62 -0.55 1.79 -2.68
CA THR A 62 -1.73 2.23 -3.44
C THR A 62 -3.04 1.92 -2.72
N LYS A 63 -3.10 0.86 -1.94
CA LYS A 63 -4.30 0.45 -1.19
C LYS A 63 -4.79 1.51 -0.20
N LEU A 64 -3.88 2.37 0.30
CA LEU A 64 -4.27 3.53 1.10
C LEU A 64 -5.07 4.55 0.30
N PHE A 65 -4.77 4.73 -0.99
CA PHE A 65 -5.55 5.61 -1.88
C PHE A 65 -6.96 5.06 -2.07
N SER A 66 -7.08 3.77 -2.39
CA SER A 66 -8.38 3.08 -2.52
C SER A 66 -9.18 3.18 -1.21
N THR A 67 -8.55 2.95 -0.07
CA THR A 67 -9.16 3.09 1.26
C THR A 67 -9.65 4.51 1.50
N ALA A 68 -8.83 5.54 1.21
CA ALA A 68 -9.22 6.93 1.38
C ALA A 68 -10.44 7.31 0.53
N ILE A 69 -10.51 6.84 -0.73
CA ILE A 69 -11.66 7.09 -1.60
C ILE A 69 -12.93 6.39 -1.08
N ILE A 70 -12.84 5.12 -0.65
CA ILE A 70 -13.98 4.40 -0.04
C ILE A 70 -14.47 5.13 1.21
N LEU A 71 -13.58 5.57 2.10
CA LEU A 71 -13.95 6.30 3.31
C LEU A 71 -14.53 7.69 3.01
N LYS A 72 -14.06 8.34 1.94
CA LYS A 72 -14.64 9.59 1.45
C LYS A 72 -16.06 9.37 0.93
N LEU A 73 -16.28 8.35 0.09
CA LEU A 73 -17.61 7.99 -0.40
C LEU A 73 -18.56 7.60 0.73
N ARG A 74 -18.06 6.89 1.76
CA ARG A 74 -18.80 6.61 2.99
C ARG A 74 -19.21 7.90 3.71
N SER A 75 -18.33 8.87 3.85
CA SER A 75 -18.62 10.15 4.52
C SER A 75 -19.64 10.99 3.76
N GLU A 76 -19.80 10.74 2.46
CA GLU A 76 -20.82 11.35 1.60
C GLU A 76 -22.15 10.56 1.58
N GLY A 77 -22.25 9.47 2.36
CA GLY A 77 -23.45 8.62 2.42
C GLY A 77 -23.69 7.77 1.17
N LYS A 78 -22.67 7.60 0.30
CA LYS A 78 -22.80 6.86 -0.97
C LYS A 78 -22.64 5.35 -0.82
N LEU A 79 -22.06 4.90 0.30
CA LEU A 79 -21.90 3.50 0.68
C LEU A 79 -21.76 3.33 2.18
N SER A 80 -21.96 2.09 2.66
CA SER A 80 -21.57 1.63 3.99
C SER A 80 -20.51 0.55 3.90
N LEU A 81 -19.66 0.41 4.92
CA LEU A 81 -18.66 -0.68 4.94
C LEU A 81 -19.33 -2.07 5.03
N ASP A 82 -20.54 -2.15 5.57
CA ASP A 82 -21.31 -3.40 5.67
C ASP A 82 -22.14 -3.71 4.41
N ASP A 83 -22.14 -2.80 3.42
CA ASP A 83 -22.83 -3.06 2.16
C ASP A 83 -22.26 -4.30 1.47
N LYS A 84 -23.15 -5.10 0.92
CA LYS A 84 -22.78 -6.21 0.04
C LYS A 84 -22.17 -5.68 -1.25
N ILE A 85 -21.05 -6.26 -1.67
CA ILE A 85 -20.42 -5.85 -2.94
C ILE A 85 -21.32 -6.12 -4.15
N SER A 86 -22.28 -7.02 -4.03
CA SER A 86 -23.30 -7.30 -5.04
C SER A 86 -24.24 -6.13 -5.33
N ASN A 87 -24.25 -5.09 -4.49
CA ASN A 87 -24.98 -3.86 -4.78
C ASN A 87 -24.26 -2.99 -5.85
N TYR A 88 -22.98 -3.25 -6.11
CA TYR A 88 -22.12 -2.42 -6.94
C TYR A 88 -21.45 -3.18 -8.09
N ILE A 89 -21.34 -4.49 -8.01
CA ILE A 89 -20.64 -5.33 -8.99
C ILE A 89 -21.63 -6.30 -9.63
N ASP A 90 -21.54 -6.40 -10.95
CA ASP A 90 -22.43 -7.24 -11.74
C ASP A 90 -22.39 -8.70 -11.30
N LYS A 91 -23.55 -9.33 -11.31
CA LYS A 91 -23.72 -10.76 -10.93
C LYS A 91 -22.84 -11.69 -11.78
N SER A 92 -22.59 -11.37 -13.04
CA SER A 92 -21.71 -12.15 -13.93
C SER A 92 -20.27 -12.17 -13.44
N ILE A 93 -19.76 -11.06 -12.89
CA ILE A 93 -18.43 -10.94 -12.28
C ILE A 93 -18.38 -11.72 -10.97
N LEU A 94 -19.43 -11.61 -10.13
CA LEU A 94 -19.46 -12.23 -8.81
C LEU A 94 -19.75 -13.73 -8.82
N SER A 95 -20.47 -14.24 -9.82
CA SER A 95 -20.86 -15.67 -9.86
C SER A 95 -19.65 -16.59 -9.76
N GLY A 96 -19.64 -17.45 -8.73
CA GLY A 96 -18.56 -18.40 -8.48
C GLY A 96 -17.26 -17.78 -7.93
N LEU A 97 -17.27 -16.51 -7.55
CA LEU A 97 -16.07 -15.83 -7.01
C LEU A 97 -15.60 -16.44 -5.68
N HIS A 98 -16.53 -16.90 -4.83
CA HIS A 98 -16.20 -17.41 -3.50
C HIS A 98 -16.96 -18.72 -3.20
N ILE A 99 -16.52 -19.82 -3.80
CA ILE A 99 -17.08 -21.15 -3.49
C ILE A 99 -16.18 -21.84 -2.45
N TYR A 100 -16.68 -21.95 -1.22
CA TYR A 100 -15.96 -22.57 -0.11
C TYR A 100 -16.75 -23.72 0.49
N LYS A 101 -16.17 -24.93 0.53
CA LYS A 101 -16.81 -26.16 1.07
C LYS A 101 -18.22 -26.42 0.50
N GLY A 102 -18.38 -26.22 -0.80
CA GLY A 102 -19.64 -26.47 -1.52
C GLY A 102 -20.71 -25.38 -1.41
N LYS A 103 -20.46 -24.30 -0.66
CA LYS A 103 -21.35 -23.13 -0.58
C LYS A 103 -20.75 -21.95 -1.32
N ASP A 104 -21.58 -21.25 -2.12
CA ASP A 104 -21.21 -19.99 -2.77
C ASP A 104 -21.51 -18.81 -1.82
N TYR A 105 -20.45 -18.13 -1.39
CA TYR A 105 -20.49 -16.95 -0.53
C TYR A 105 -20.32 -15.63 -1.30
N SER A 106 -20.28 -15.66 -2.63
CA SER A 106 -19.99 -14.47 -3.45
C SER A 106 -20.93 -13.30 -3.15
N GLN A 107 -22.21 -13.58 -2.82
CA GLN A 107 -23.21 -12.58 -2.46
C GLN A 107 -23.16 -12.14 -0.97
N GLU A 108 -22.31 -12.77 -0.16
CA GLU A 108 -22.17 -12.45 1.26
C GLU A 108 -20.97 -11.53 1.53
N LEU A 109 -20.11 -11.31 0.52
CA LEU A 109 -18.95 -10.40 0.61
C LEU A 109 -19.41 -8.97 0.85
N THR A 110 -18.74 -8.27 1.77
CA THR A 110 -18.98 -6.85 2.07
C THR A 110 -17.72 -6.01 1.75
N ILE A 111 -17.91 -4.69 1.64
CA ILE A 111 -16.80 -3.74 1.48
C ILE A 111 -15.82 -3.88 2.65
N LYS A 112 -16.31 -4.03 3.89
CA LYS A 112 -15.48 -4.27 5.07
C LYS A 112 -14.63 -5.55 4.94
N HIS A 113 -15.20 -6.65 4.44
CA HIS A 113 -14.46 -7.89 4.20
C HIS A 113 -13.29 -7.68 3.23
N LEU A 114 -13.49 -6.89 2.17
CA LEU A 114 -12.43 -6.59 1.20
C LEU A 114 -11.32 -5.72 1.83
N LEU A 115 -11.69 -4.59 2.46
CA LEU A 115 -10.73 -3.68 3.08
C LEU A 115 -9.88 -4.36 4.16
N SER A 116 -10.48 -5.23 4.97
CA SER A 116 -9.79 -5.88 6.09
C SER A 116 -9.09 -7.20 5.74
N HIS A 117 -9.13 -7.61 4.46
CA HIS A 117 -8.62 -8.91 4.01
C HIS A 117 -9.28 -10.12 4.72
N THR A 118 -10.52 -9.96 5.21
CA THR A 118 -11.31 -11.02 5.84
C THR A 118 -12.33 -11.67 4.89
N SER A 119 -12.21 -11.39 3.61
CA SER A 119 -13.05 -11.99 2.55
C SER A 119 -12.83 -13.50 2.38
N GLY A 120 -11.64 -14.00 2.66
CA GLY A 120 -11.22 -15.38 2.36
C GLY A 120 -10.87 -15.61 0.89
N LEU A 121 -10.92 -14.59 0.04
CA LEU A 121 -10.52 -14.68 -1.36
C LEU A 121 -9.03 -15.02 -1.49
N PRO A 122 -8.67 -15.93 -2.41
CA PRO A 122 -7.27 -16.16 -2.75
C PRO A 122 -6.67 -14.95 -3.48
N ASP A 123 -5.36 -14.84 -3.43
CA ASP A 123 -4.64 -13.75 -4.09
C ASP A 123 -4.34 -14.14 -5.54
N TYR A 124 -4.87 -13.38 -6.50
CA TYR A 124 -4.65 -13.64 -7.92
C TYR A 124 -3.20 -13.44 -8.34
N PHE A 125 -2.46 -12.56 -7.64
CA PHE A 125 -1.09 -12.17 -7.99
C PHE A 125 -0.05 -13.13 -7.38
N GLN A 126 -0.10 -13.36 -6.06
CA GLN A 126 0.84 -14.22 -5.34
C GLN A 126 0.38 -15.68 -5.26
N GLY A 127 -0.92 -15.93 -5.43
CA GLY A 127 -1.48 -17.27 -5.43
C GLY A 127 -1.04 -18.09 -6.65
N LYS A 128 -0.72 -19.37 -6.40
CA LYS A 128 -0.38 -20.30 -7.47
C LYS A 128 -1.62 -20.61 -8.30
N GLY A 129 -1.56 -20.28 -9.58
CA GLY A 129 -2.59 -20.65 -10.53
C GLY A 129 -2.56 -22.16 -10.88
N THR A 130 -3.38 -22.56 -11.86
CA THR A 130 -3.44 -23.94 -12.36
C THR A 130 -2.11 -24.44 -12.97
N SER A 131 -1.24 -23.51 -13.39
CA SER A 131 0.13 -23.82 -13.87
C SER A 131 1.10 -24.16 -12.73
N GLY A 132 0.71 -23.96 -11.46
CA GLY A 132 1.60 -24.09 -10.31
C GLY A 132 2.50 -22.88 -10.06
N LEU A 133 2.47 -21.87 -10.94
CA LEU A 133 3.20 -20.60 -10.81
C LEU A 133 2.26 -19.46 -10.42
N SER A 134 2.78 -18.47 -9.68
CA SER A 134 2.09 -17.21 -9.42
C SER A 134 2.42 -16.18 -10.52
N LEU A 135 1.57 -15.17 -10.71
CA LEU A 135 1.90 -14.04 -11.58
C LEU A 135 3.16 -13.33 -11.11
N GLU A 136 3.37 -13.22 -9.79
CA GLU A 136 4.59 -12.67 -9.21
C GLU A 136 5.84 -13.42 -9.71
N ASN A 137 5.82 -14.77 -9.68
CA ASN A 137 6.93 -15.55 -10.21
C ASN A 137 7.17 -15.29 -11.70
N GLU A 138 6.09 -15.31 -12.49
CA GLU A 138 6.18 -15.09 -13.94
C GLU A 138 6.82 -13.74 -14.28
N ILE A 139 6.36 -12.65 -13.63
CA ILE A 139 6.90 -11.31 -13.91
C ILE A 139 8.30 -11.10 -13.33
N THR A 140 8.64 -11.71 -12.19
CA THR A 140 9.99 -11.59 -11.61
C THR A 140 11.03 -12.43 -12.36
N GLU A 141 10.59 -13.41 -13.16
CA GLU A 141 11.40 -14.12 -14.13
C GLU A 141 11.53 -13.40 -15.48
N GLY A 142 10.90 -12.22 -15.63
CA GLY A 142 11.01 -11.34 -16.79
C GLY A 142 9.88 -11.51 -17.82
N ASN A 143 8.82 -12.26 -17.52
CA ASN A 143 7.65 -12.37 -18.38
C ASN A 143 6.73 -11.14 -18.18
N ASP A 144 7.02 -10.05 -18.89
CA ASP A 144 6.23 -8.82 -18.83
C ASP A 144 4.93 -8.96 -19.61
N GLN A 145 3.84 -9.26 -18.90
CA GLN A 145 2.52 -9.47 -19.46
C GLN A 145 1.49 -8.49 -18.87
N PHE A 146 0.52 -8.14 -19.69
CA PHE A 146 -0.64 -7.34 -19.28
C PHE A 146 -1.82 -8.26 -18.92
N TRP A 147 -2.62 -7.87 -17.92
CA TRP A 147 -3.90 -8.49 -17.61
C TRP A 147 -4.95 -7.43 -17.27
N THR A 148 -6.21 -7.75 -17.58
CA THR A 148 -7.37 -6.90 -17.25
C THR A 148 -7.91 -7.24 -15.86
N PHE A 149 -8.81 -6.38 -15.37
CA PHE A 149 -9.58 -6.66 -14.14
C PHE A 149 -10.31 -8.01 -14.23
N GLU A 150 -10.98 -8.28 -15.34
CA GLU A 150 -11.72 -9.52 -15.55
C GLU A 150 -10.80 -10.75 -15.50
N GLN A 151 -9.62 -10.66 -16.08
CA GLN A 151 -8.62 -11.74 -16.04
C GLN A 151 -8.10 -11.97 -14.62
N ALA A 152 -7.89 -10.92 -13.82
CA ALA A 152 -7.51 -11.04 -12.40
C ALA A 152 -8.62 -11.75 -11.59
N ILE A 153 -9.88 -11.37 -11.82
CA ILE A 153 -11.03 -12.00 -11.16
C ILE A 153 -11.21 -13.46 -11.60
N GLU A 154 -11.11 -13.76 -12.89
CA GLU A 154 -11.19 -15.13 -13.38
C GLU A 154 -10.04 -16.02 -12.85
N ARG A 155 -8.84 -15.45 -12.68
CA ARG A 155 -7.73 -16.14 -12.02
C ARG A 155 -8.05 -16.43 -10.55
N THR A 156 -8.66 -15.47 -9.84
CA THR A 156 -9.13 -15.65 -8.46
C THR A 156 -10.16 -16.77 -8.35
N LYS A 157 -11.17 -16.82 -9.25
CA LYS A 157 -12.21 -17.86 -9.27
C LYS A 157 -11.66 -19.27 -9.49
N LYS A 158 -10.55 -19.42 -10.20
CA LYS A 158 -9.89 -20.72 -10.43
C LYS A 158 -9.14 -21.26 -9.20
N MET A 159 -9.00 -20.47 -8.15
CA MET A 159 -8.35 -20.86 -6.90
C MET A 159 -9.39 -21.12 -5.81
N ILE A 160 -9.01 -21.88 -4.80
CA ILE A 160 -9.92 -22.24 -3.70
C ILE A 160 -9.87 -21.16 -2.63
N PRO A 161 -11.01 -20.55 -2.24
CA PRO A 161 -11.09 -19.65 -1.11
C PRO A 161 -10.62 -20.33 0.19
N LEU A 162 -9.97 -19.56 1.08
CA LEU A 162 -9.31 -20.11 2.25
C LEU A 162 -10.27 -20.32 3.44
N PHE A 163 -11.32 -19.50 3.53
CA PHE A 163 -12.33 -19.54 4.60
C PHE A 163 -13.58 -18.74 4.18
N ALA A 164 -14.70 -18.96 4.88
CA ALA A 164 -15.92 -18.18 4.65
C ALA A 164 -15.72 -16.71 5.07
N PRO A 165 -16.30 -15.72 4.34
CA PRO A 165 -16.14 -14.29 4.64
C PRO A 165 -16.47 -13.97 6.11
N GLY A 166 -15.68 -13.11 6.72
CA GLY A 166 -15.87 -12.67 8.11
C GLY A 166 -15.59 -13.74 9.16
N THR A 167 -14.95 -14.86 8.81
CA THR A 167 -14.58 -15.88 9.81
C THR A 167 -13.66 -15.27 10.86
N ARG A 168 -14.11 -15.30 12.14
CA ARG A 168 -13.43 -14.67 13.28
C ARG A 168 -11.94 -15.07 13.36
N GLY A 169 -11.09 -14.08 13.45
CA GLY A 169 -9.64 -14.24 13.63
C GLY A 169 -8.90 -14.74 12.38
N LYS A 170 -9.57 -14.79 11.22
CA LYS A 170 -8.96 -15.17 9.95
C LYS A 170 -8.89 -13.98 9.01
N ALA A 171 -7.71 -13.75 8.47
CA ALA A 171 -7.48 -12.84 7.35
C ALA A 171 -6.49 -13.48 6.37
N ASN A 172 -6.65 -13.15 5.09
CA ASN A 172 -5.75 -13.53 4.02
C ASN A 172 -5.54 -12.35 3.10
N TYR A 173 -4.30 -11.89 3.01
CA TYR A 173 -3.95 -10.83 2.08
C TYR A 173 -4.32 -11.25 0.66
N SER A 174 -5.01 -10.39 -0.06
CA SER A 174 -5.42 -10.65 -1.45
C SER A 174 -5.57 -9.35 -2.23
N ASP A 175 -4.84 -9.24 -3.33
CA ASP A 175 -4.94 -8.12 -4.26
C ASP A 175 -6.29 -8.09 -4.98
N ALA A 176 -6.96 -9.25 -5.14
CA ALA A 176 -8.32 -9.32 -5.67
C ALA A 176 -9.33 -8.46 -4.89
N ASN A 177 -9.16 -8.34 -3.58
CA ASN A 177 -10.01 -7.48 -2.75
C ASN A 177 -9.97 -6.02 -3.24
N PHE A 178 -8.78 -5.50 -3.56
CA PHE A 178 -8.62 -4.11 -3.94
C PHE A 178 -8.93 -3.86 -5.42
N GLN A 179 -8.78 -4.87 -6.28
CA GLN A 179 -9.34 -4.82 -7.63
C GLN A 179 -10.87 -4.65 -7.58
N LEU A 180 -11.57 -5.41 -6.73
CA LEU A 180 -13.01 -5.29 -6.52
C LEU A 180 -13.39 -3.92 -5.91
N LEU A 181 -12.60 -3.39 -4.95
CA LEU A 181 -12.82 -2.06 -4.38
C LEU A 181 -12.66 -0.95 -5.45
N GLY A 182 -11.66 -1.08 -6.32
CA GLY A 182 -11.52 -0.20 -7.47
C GLY A 182 -12.76 -0.18 -8.36
N LYS A 183 -13.31 -1.37 -8.67
CA LYS A 183 -14.53 -1.50 -9.46
C LYS A 183 -15.75 -0.88 -8.77
N ILE A 184 -15.87 -1.05 -7.44
CA ILE A 184 -16.94 -0.41 -6.64
C ILE A 184 -16.85 1.11 -6.71
N ILE A 185 -15.63 1.67 -6.56
CA ILE A 185 -15.39 3.12 -6.70
C ILE A 185 -15.86 3.62 -8.07
N GLU A 186 -15.48 2.93 -9.15
CA GLU A 186 -15.88 3.29 -10.52
C GLU A 186 -17.39 3.23 -10.72
N THR A 187 -18.03 2.18 -10.20
CA THR A 187 -19.49 2.02 -10.29
C THR A 187 -20.25 3.16 -9.60
N ILE A 188 -19.82 3.53 -8.38
CA ILE A 188 -20.50 4.59 -7.61
C ILE A 188 -20.29 5.96 -8.24
N THR A 189 -19.11 6.21 -8.77
CA THR A 189 -18.73 7.55 -9.25
C THR A 189 -18.95 7.76 -10.73
N HIS A 190 -19.14 6.69 -11.51
CA HIS A 190 -19.17 6.68 -12.97
C HIS A 190 -17.91 7.29 -13.61
N LYS A 191 -16.77 7.17 -12.93
CA LYS A 191 -15.46 7.65 -13.38
C LYS A 191 -14.43 6.53 -13.21
N SER A 192 -13.39 6.54 -14.03
CA SER A 192 -12.26 5.61 -13.89
C SER A 192 -11.58 5.75 -12.52
N TYR A 193 -10.89 4.70 -12.06
CA TYR A 193 -10.11 4.75 -10.82
C TYR A 193 -9.06 5.88 -10.85
N SER A 194 -8.42 6.10 -12.00
CA SER A 194 -7.46 7.21 -12.20
C SER A 194 -8.10 8.59 -11.97
N GLU A 195 -9.28 8.83 -12.55
CA GLU A 195 -10.02 10.07 -12.38
C GLU A 195 -10.44 10.27 -10.91
N ASN A 196 -10.83 9.20 -10.21
CA ASN A 196 -11.15 9.24 -8.80
C ASN A 196 -9.92 9.58 -7.93
N CYS A 197 -8.77 8.96 -8.17
CA CYS A 197 -7.52 9.32 -7.51
C CYS A 197 -7.19 10.79 -7.72
N LYS A 198 -7.31 11.28 -8.97
CA LYS A 198 -7.07 12.68 -9.32
C LYS A 198 -8.01 13.63 -8.57
N ALA A 199 -9.30 13.35 -8.59
CA ALA A 199 -10.32 14.24 -8.04
C ALA A 199 -10.37 14.27 -6.51
N PHE A 200 -10.23 13.10 -5.85
CA PHE A 200 -10.39 12.99 -4.41
C PHE A 200 -9.09 13.18 -3.62
N ILE A 201 -7.91 12.96 -4.25
CA ILE A 201 -6.64 12.92 -3.53
C ILE A 201 -5.61 13.83 -4.17
N ILE A 202 -5.25 13.58 -5.45
CA ILE A 202 -4.08 14.19 -6.09
C ILE A 202 -4.24 15.71 -6.19
N GLN A 203 -5.34 16.17 -6.79
CA GLN A 203 -5.60 17.60 -6.95
C GLN A 203 -5.84 18.33 -5.62
N PRO A 204 -6.70 17.82 -4.71
CA PRO A 204 -6.92 18.49 -3.42
C PRO A 204 -5.67 18.63 -2.55
N LEU A 205 -4.72 17.70 -2.66
CA LEU A 205 -3.46 17.73 -1.90
C LEU A 205 -2.29 18.37 -2.67
N GLY A 206 -2.47 18.71 -3.95
CA GLY A 206 -1.42 19.28 -4.78
C GLY A 206 -0.26 18.31 -5.06
N LEU A 207 -0.54 17.00 -5.18
CA LEU A 207 0.48 16.00 -5.46
C LEU A 207 0.88 16.08 -6.94
N THR A 208 2.05 16.64 -7.21
CA THR A 208 2.44 16.99 -8.58
C THR A 208 3.10 15.86 -9.35
N LYS A 209 3.59 14.82 -8.65
CA LYS A 209 4.31 13.67 -9.22
C LYS A 209 3.65 12.33 -8.89
N THR A 210 2.37 12.37 -8.52
CA THR A 210 1.57 11.18 -8.17
C THR A 210 0.53 10.92 -9.25
N TYR A 211 0.47 9.68 -9.75
CA TYR A 211 -0.49 9.28 -10.77
C TYR A 211 -0.66 7.76 -10.84
N LEU A 212 -1.76 7.30 -11.43
CA LEU A 212 -1.93 5.87 -11.77
C LEU A 212 -1.14 5.57 -13.05
N TYR A 213 -0.26 4.57 -13.00
CA TYR A 213 0.55 4.17 -14.15
C TYR A 213 -0.28 3.38 -15.15
N GLN A 214 -0.53 3.95 -16.32
CA GLN A 214 -1.40 3.40 -17.36
C GLN A 214 -0.74 3.35 -18.74
N ASP A 215 0.44 3.94 -18.90
CA ASP A 215 1.21 3.97 -20.14
C ASP A 215 2.52 3.18 -19.96
N SER A 216 2.61 2.03 -20.63
CA SER A 216 3.81 1.17 -20.57
C SER A 216 5.04 1.80 -21.23
N THR A 217 4.88 2.93 -21.96
CA THR A 217 5.99 3.68 -22.54
C THR A 217 6.54 4.76 -21.62
N ASP A 218 5.85 5.08 -20.51
CA ASP A 218 6.31 6.03 -19.51
C ASP A 218 7.56 5.50 -18.77
N LYS A 219 8.65 6.24 -18.88
CA LYS A 219 9.96 5.95 -18.25
C LYS A 219 10.25 6.85 -17.04
N THR A 220 9.27 7.63 -16.59
CA THR A 220 9.41 8.55 -15.44
C THR A 220 9.70 7.83 -14.13
N PRO A 221 9.00 6.71 -13.79
CA PRO A 221 9.30 5.99 -12.56
C PRO A 221 10.66 5.29 -12.63
N LYS A 222 11.38 5.28 -11.52
CA LYS A 222 12.60 4.48 -11.41
C LYS A 222 12.30 3.01 -11.64
N THR A 223 13.05 2.35 -12.52
CA THR A 223 12.97 0.90 -12.75
C THR A 223 13.17 0.15 -11.44
N LEU A 224 12.33 -0.83 -11.19
CA LEU A 224 12.41 -1.71 -10.03
C LEU A 224 13.64 -2.62 -10.11
N TYR A 225 14.07 -3.14 -8.97
CA TYR A 225 15.07 -4.19 -8.89
C TYR A 225 14.46 -5.48 -8.33
N TYR A 226 14.85 -6.61 -8.90
CA TYR A 226 14.65 -7.94 -8.34
C TYR A 226 16.00 -8.61 -8.15
N LYS A 227 16.40 -8.84 -6.90
CA LYS A 227 17.77 -9.23 -6.54
C LYS A 227 18.78 -8.20 -7.06
N SER A 228 19.73 -8.60 -7.92
CA SER A 228 20.76 -7.70 -8.50
C SER A 228 20.37 -7.13 -9.87
N ASN A 229 19.24 -7.51 -10.44
CA ASN A 229 18.87 -7.17 -11.80
C ASN A 229 17.77 -6.10 -11.83
N GLU A 230 17.80 -5.22 -12.82
CA GLU A 230 16.66 -4.36 -13.12
C GLU A 230 15.48 -5.20 -13.58
N LEU A 231 14.31 -4.92 -13.02
CA LEU A 231 13.06 -5.58 -13.33
C LEU A 231 12.22 -4.67 -14.24
N ASN A 232 12.36 -4.84 -15.54
CA ASN A 232 11.65 -4.05 -16.54
C ASN A 232 10.34 -4.73 -16.92
N ILE A 233 9.25 -4.36 -16.26
CA ILE A 233 7.91 -4.97 -16.40
C ILE A 233 6.82 -3.92 -16.63
N PRO A 234 6.96 -3.00 -17.61
CA PRO A 234 6.04 -1.89 -17.78
C PRO A 234 4.61 -2.33 -18.13
N LYS A 235 4.42 -3.44 -18.88
CA LYS A 235 3.08 -3.95 -19.20
C LYS A 235 2.38 -4.47 -17.95
N ALA A 236 3.07 -5.27 -17.13
CA ALA A 236 2.54 -5.75 -15.87
C ALA A 236 2.17 -4.58 -14.94
N MET A 237 3.00 -3.54 -14.88
CA MET A 237 2.71 -2.37 -14.04
C MET A 237 1.45 -1.60 -14.46
N THR A 238 1.05 -1.63 -15.73
CA THR A 238 -0.23 -1.03 -16.18
C THR A 238 -1.45 -1.85 -15.80
N SER A 239 -1.28 -3.10 -15.36
CA SER A 239 -2.38 -4.00 -14.97
C SER A 239 -2.77 -3.85 -13.50
N PHE A 240 -1.85 -3.36 -12.64
CA PHE A 240 -2.17 -3.01 -11.27
C PHE A 240 -2.97 -1.70 -11.25
N GLY A 241 -4.21 -1.77 -10.82
CA GLY A 241 -5.07 -0.62 -10.66
C GLY A 241 -5.11 -0.13 -9.21
N ALA A 242 -6.25 -0.37 -8.58
CA ALA A 242 -6.53 0.03 -7.20
C ALA A 242 -5.73 -0.75 -6.12
N ASP A 243 -5.08 -1.82 -6.51
CA ASP A 243 -4.29 -2.70 -5.62
C ASP A 243 -2.78 -2.37 -5.60
N GLY A 244 -2.23 -1.70 -6.67
CA GLY A 244 -0.78 -1.51 -6.73
C GLY A 244 -0.25 -0.54 -7.78
N GLY A 245 -1.10 0.13 -8.56
CA GLY A 245 -0.70 0.81 -9.80
C GLY A 245 -0.22 2.25 -9.67
N ILE A 246 -0.10 2.82 -8.47
CA ILE A 246 0.30 4.24 -8.31
C ILE A 246 1.82 4.39 -8.36
N VAL A 247 2.24 5.46 -9.05
CA VAL A 247 3.57 6.05 -9.01
C VAL A 247 3.51 7.31 -8.15
N SER A 248 4.53 7.53 -7.31
CA SER A 248 4.62 8.72 -6.47
C SER A 248 6.08 9.02 -6.10
N THR A 249 6.29 10.07 -5.32
CA THR A 249 7.58 10.42 -4.70
C THR A 249 7.49 10.39 -3.18
N SER A 250 8.62 10.40 -2.49
CA SER A 250 8.63 10.48 -1.03
C SER A 250 8.02 11.80 -0.54
N THR A 251 8.14 12.90 -1.31
CA THR A 251 7.52 14.20 -1.00
C THR A 251 6.00 14.09 -1.04
N ASP A 252 5.44 13.64 -2.16
CA ASP A 252 4.00 13.53 -2.34
C ASP A 252 3.38 12.51 -1.36
N MET A 253 4.07 11.38 -1.13
CA MET A 253 3.62 10.37 -0.18
C MET A 253 3.60 10.87 1.26
N LEU A 254 4.52 11.75 1.65
CA LEU A 254 4.52 12.35 3.00
C LEU A 254 3.30 13.27 3.19
N ILE A 255 2.97 14.07 2.17
CA ILE A 255 1.76 14.91 2.16
C ILE A 255 0.51 14.03 2.24
N PHE A 256 0.47 12.96 1.44
CA PHE A 256 -0.66 12.03 1.39
C PHE A 256 -0.89 11.31 2.73
N ILE A 257 0.16 10.70 3.32
CA ILE A 257 0.00 9.94 4.56
C ILE A 257 -0.38 10.82 5.74
N GLU A 258 0.13 12.06 5.80
CA GLU A 258 -0.32 13.04 6.78
C GLU A 258 -1.80 13.39 6.58
N ALA A 259 -2.22 13.67 5.35
CA ALA A 259 -3.61 13.98 5.02
C ALA A 259 -4.55 12.80 5.36
N PHE A 260 -4.12 11.56 5.15
CA PHE A 260 -4.86 10.35 5.47
C PHE A 260 -5.19 10.27 6.98
N PHE A 261 -4.19 10.48 7.84
CA PHE A 261 -4.36 10.30 9.28
C PHE A 261 -4.82 11.56 10.04
N THR A 262 -4.84 12.73 9.39
CA THR A 262 -5.24 14.00 10.04
C THR A 262 -6.65 14.48 9.65
N GLY A 263 -7.43 13.67 8.90
CA GLY A 263 -8.81 14.00 8.57
C GLY A 263 -9.01 14.93 7.38
N LYS A 264 -7.97 15.15 6.56
CA LYS A 264 -8.09 16.00 5.36
C LYS A 264 -8.81 15.29 4.20
N LEU A 265 -8.77 13.95 4.14
CA LEU A 265 -9.37 13.15 3.06
C LEU A 265 -10.75 12.60 3.46
N PHE A 266 -10.94 12.27 4.72
CA PHE A 266 -12.18 11.74 5.31
C PHE A 266 -12.19 12.05 6.81
N PRO A 267 -13.32 11.94 7.53
CA PRO A 267 -13.38 12.26 8.95
C PRO A 267 -12.36 11.48 9.78
N SER A 268 -11.55 12.18 10.58
CA SER A 268 -10.52 11.57 11.44
C SER A 268 -11.11 10.60 12.49
N THR A 269 -12.38 10.75 12.82
CA THR A 269 -13.12 9.85 13.72
C THR A 269 -13.18 8.41 13.20
N TYR A 270 -12.98 8.18 11.89
CA TYR A 270 -12.94 6.82 11.32
C TYR A 270 -11.64 6.08 11.64
N ILE A 271 -10.55 6.78 11.98
CA ILE A 271 -9.22 6.16 12.18
C ILE A 271 -9.23 5.10 13.30
N GLU A 272 -10.02 5.29 14.35
CA GLU A 272 -10.13 4.31 15.43
C GLU A 272 -10.80 3.02 14.95
N GLU A 273 -11.90 3.14 14.18
CA GLU A 273 -12.60 2.00 13.60
C GLU A 273 -11.72 1.18 12.65
N LEU A 274 -10.78 1.83 11.92
CA LEU A 274 -9.89 1.11 11.01
C LEU A 274 -8.96 0.13 11.74
N GLN A 275 -8.80 0.23 13.05
CA GLN A 275 -7.86 -0.54 13.85
C GLN A 275 -8.43 -1.87 14.37
N GLU A 276 -9.32 -2.51 13.64
CA GLU A 276 -9.79 -3.88 13.90
C GLU A 276 -8.77 -4.90 13.39
N TRP A 277 -7.79 -5.26 14.21
CA TRP A 277 -6.62 -6.02 13.77
C TRP A 277 -6.86 -7.51 13.61
N ASN A 278 -6.49 -8.06 12.44
CA ASN A 278 -6.45 -9.47 12.11
C ASN A 278 -5.04 -9.87 11.68
N LYS A 279 -4.54 -11.03 12.12
CA LYS A 279 -3.22 -11.52 11.73
C LYS A 279 -3.22 -11.91 10.25
N ILE A 280 -2.25 -11.38 9.48
CA ILE A 280 -2.03 -11.75 8.07
C ILE A 280 -0.71 -12.50 7.91
N PHE A 281 0.43 -11.82 8.04
CA PHE A 281 1.77 -12.40 8.03
C PHE A 281 2.65 -11.67 9.06
N PHE A 282 3.55 -12.42 9.70
CA PHE A 282 4.41 -11.86 10.74
C PHE A 282 5.37 -10.78 10.19
N PRO A 283 5.53 -9.63 10.86
CA PRO A 283 4.88 -9.18 12.11
C PRO A 283 3.63 -8.32 11.88
N MET A 284 3.02 -8.38 10.70
CA MET A 284 1.95 -7.50 10.25
C MET A 284 0.57 -8.00 10.67
N GLN A 285 -0.34 -7.05 10.93
CA GLN A 285 -1.77 -7.30 11.07
C GLN A 285 -2.53 -6.39 10.13
N SER A 286 -3.64 -6.88 9.57
CA SER A 286 -4.55 -6.08 8.75
C SER A 286 -5.66 -5.50 9.61
N GLY A 287 -5.87 -4.21 9.51
CA GLY A 287 -7.08 -3.51 9.89
C GLY A 287 -7.98 -3.27 8.67
N ILE A 288 -8.90 -2.34 8.75
CA ILE A 288 -9.78 -1.96 7.65
C ILE A 288 -9.02 -0.99 6.72
N GLY A 289 -8.43 -1.52 5.65
CA GLY A 289 -7.67 -0.75 4.67
C GLY A 289 -6.32 -0.20 5.14
N ILE A 290 -5.85 -0.59 6.31
CA ILE A 290 -4.53 -0.24 6.86
C ILE A 290 -3.86 -1.46 7.49
N HIS A 291 -2.54 -1.40 7.63
CA HIS A 291 -1.76 -2.42 8.33
C HIS A 291 -1.15 -1.87 9.62
N LEU A 292 -1.05 -2.72 10.63
CA LEU A 292 -0.26 -2.49 11.85
C LEU A 292 1.09 -3.15 11.70
N PHE A 293 2.17 -2.37 11.85
CA PHE A 293 3.52 -2.87 12.08
C PHE A 293 3.87 -2.66 13.55
N LYS A 294 3.99 -3.76 14.29
CA LYS A 294 4.37 -3.75 15.72
C LYS A 294 5.37 -4.87 15.98
N LEU A 295 6.56 -4.51 16.41
CA LEU A 295 7.56 -5.49 16.82
C LEU A 295 7.10 -6.22 18.10
N PRO A 296 7.18 -7.56 18.14
CA PRO A 296 6.98 -8.32 19.38
C PRO A 296 7.95 -7.89 20.46
N TRP A 297 7.57 -8.07 21.71
CA TRP A 297 8.39 -7.74 22.87
C TRP A 297 9.82 -8.32 22.79
N LEU A 298 9.97 -9.54 22.30
CA LEU A 298 11.28 -10.19 22.15
C LEU A 298 12.25 -9.39 21.26
N PHE A 299 11.75 -8.68 20.24
CA PHE A 299 12.56 -7.87 19.32
C PHE A 299 12.57 -6.37 19.67
N ASN A 300 11.79 -5.97 20.67
CA ASN A 300 11.68 -4.59 21.12
C ASN A 300 11.38 -4.51 22.62
N PRO A 301 12.27 -5.11 23.48
CA PRO A 301 12.00 -5.27 24.92
C PRO A 301 11.93 -3.92 25.64
N THR A 302 12.61 -2.90 25.16
CA THR A 302 12.59 -1.56 25.74
C THR A 302 11.45 -0.69 25.23
N GLY A 303 10.71 -1.15 24.20
CA GLY A 303 9.71 -0.32 23.53
C GLY A 303 10.28 0.86 22.77
N ALA A 304 11.59 0.86 22.46
CA ALA A 304 12.28 1.96 21.80
C ALA A 304 11.81 2.21 20.36
N VAL A 305 11.21 1.21 19.71
CA VAL A 305 10.56 1.35 18.41
C VAL A 305 9.06 1.41 18.62
N PRO A 306 8.39 2.53 18.30
CA PRO A 306 6.94 2.62 18.42
C PRO A 306 6.24 1.72 17.39
N TYR A 307 4.95 1.44 17.60
CA TYR A 307 4.16 0.83 16.54
C TYR A 307 3.80 1.84 15.46
N PHE A 308 3.52 1.33 14.27
CA PHE A 308 3.15 2.12 13.11
C PHE A 308 1.89 1.56 12.46
N ILE A 309 1.04 2.44 11.93
CA ILE A 309 -0.13 2.12 11.12
C ILE A 309 0.03 2.74 9.74
N GLY A 310 -0.36 2.02 8.70
CA GLY A 310 -0.17 2.47 7.32
C GLY A 310 -0.18 1.30 6.35
N HIS A 311 0.68 1.32 5.34
CA HIS A 311 0.80 0.21 4.39
C HIS A 311 2.21 0.14 3.80
N SER A 312 2.55 -1.03 3.23
CA SER A 312 3.80 -1.25 2.50
C SER A 312 3.54 -1.93 1.17
N GLY A 313 4.49 -1.86 0.27
CA GLY A 313 4.42 -2.44 -1.07
C GLY A 313 5.59 -3.38 -1.38
N LEU A 314 5.35 -4.35 -2.24
CA LEU A 314 6.34 -5.33 -2.68
C LEU A 314 7.56 -4.68 -3.38
N SER A 315 7.38 -3.48 -3.94
CA SER A 315 8.49 -2.66 -4.48
C SER A 315 9.52 -2.19 -3.44
N GLY A 316 9.32 -2.51 -2.16
CA GLY A 316 10.08 -1.94 -1.05
C GLY A 316 9.61 -0.55 -0.65
N ALA A 317 8.46 -0.10 -1.15
CA ALA A 317 7.83 1.14 -0.71
C ALA A 317 7.09 0.96 0.62
N LEU A 318 7.01 2.03 1.39
CA LEU A 318 6.21 2.08 2.62
C LEU A 318 5.68 3.48 2.89
N ALA A 319 4.53 3.55 3.61
CA ALA A 319 3.96 4.77 4.14
C ALA A 319 3.28 4.46 5.47
N TYR A 320 3.85 4.98 6.55
CA TYR A 320 3.42 4.67 7.91
C TYR A 320 3.35 5.92 8.80
N TYR A 321 2.47 5.83 9.79
CA TYR A 321 2.29 6.81 10.84
C TYR A 321 2.42 6.14 12.21
N SER A 322 3.18 6.74 13.13
CA SER A 322 3.21 6.36 14.54
C SER A 322 2.39 7.36 15.36
N PRO A 323 1.18 6.98 15.83
CA PRO A 323 0.36 7.87 16.64
C PRO A 323 1.02 8.28 17.95
N LYS A 324 1.79 7.35 18.56
CA LYS A 324 2.46 7.59 19.85
C LYS A 324 3.51 8.68 19.78
N GLU A 325 4.28 8.71 18.71
CA GLU A 325 5.45 9.61 18.56
C GLU A 325 5.19 10.75 17.58
N ASN A 326 3.99 10.80 16.99
CA ASN A 326 3.61 11.75 15.92
C ASN A 326 4.64 11.77 14.79
N ILE A 327 5.02 10.56 14.31
CA ILE A 327 5.98 10.39 13.23
C ILE A 327 5.26 9.86 11.99
N PHE A 328 5.33 10.59 10.89
CA PHE A 328 5.00 10.12 9.55
C PHE A 328 6.30 9.74 8.85
N ILE A 329 6.35 8.57 8.22
CA ILE A 329 7.53 8.10 7.50
C ILE A 329 7.12 7.36 6.24
N VAL A 330 7.73 7.75 5.14
CA VAL A 330 7.48 7.19 3.80
C VAL A 330 8.80 6.98 3.07
N GLY A 331 8.81 6.09 2.09
CA GLY A 331 9.99 5.90 1.26
C GLY A 331 10.03 4.55 0.58
N THR A 332 11.16 4.27 -0.06
CA THR A 332 11.39 3.03 -0.79
C THR A 332 12.87 2.63 -0.75
N VAL A 333 13.11 1.33 -0.87
CA VAL A 333 14.41 0.75 -1.21
C VAL A 333 14.45 0.23 -2.64
N ASN A 334 13.36 0.42 -3.38
CA ASN A 334 13.19 0.06 -4.80
C ASN A 334 13.61 -1.38 -5.14
N GLN A 335 13.29 -2.34 -4.24
CA GLN A 335 13.74 -3.72 -4.30
C GLN A 335 12.60 -4.69 -4.01
N VAL A 336 12.26 -5.53 -5.00
CA VAL A 336 11.14 -6.49 -4.91
C VAL A 336 11.52 -7.75 -4.11
N ALA A 337 12.75 -8.26 -4.28
CA ALA A 337 13.21 -9.47 -3.58
C ALA A 337 13.49 -9.27 -2.08
N HIS A 338 13.69 -8.04 -1.64
CA HIS A 338 14.06 -7.70 -0.25
C HIS A 338 13.27 -6.50 0.29
N PRO A 339 11.93 -6.52 0.24
CA PRO A 339 11.11 -5.40 0.71
C PRO A 339 11.23 -5.17 2.23
N ASP A 340 11.68 -6.17 2.98
CA ASP A 340 11.95 -6.09 4.43
C ASP A 340 13.02 -5.07 4.79
N ILE A 341 13.93 -4.73 3.88
CA ILE A 341 14.99 -3.73 4.12
C ILE A 341 14.37 -2.34 4.34
N SER A 342 13.24 -2.02 3.70
CA SER A 342 12.55 -0.75 3.94
C SER A 342 12.08 -0.59 5.40
N PHE A 343 11.59 -1.66 6.02
CA PHE A 343 11.20 -1.65 7.44
C PHE A 343 12.42 -1.47 8.36
N LYS A 344 13.53 -2.13 8.05
CA LYS A 344 14.79 -1.96 8.80
C LYS A 344 15.29 -0.51 8.70
N THR A 345 15.17 0.10 7.52
CA THR A 345 15.52 1.50 7.28
C THR A 345 14.59 2.43 8.05
N MET A 346 13.27 2.21 7.99
CA MET A 346 12.26 2.94 8.76
C MET A 346 12.57 2.92 10.26
N ILE A 347 12.88 1.75 10.82
CA ILE A 347 13.24 1.60 12.25
C ILE A 347 14.46 2.45 12.59
N LYS A 348 15.53 2.35 11.79
CA LYS A 348 16.77 3.11 12.01
C LYS A 348 16.54 4.62 11.89
N LEU A 349 15.79 5.09 10.91
CA LEU A 349 15.43 6.51 10.76
C LEU A 349 14.61 6.99 11.95
N THR A 350 13.63 6.19 12.40
CA THR A 350 12.83 6.49 13.60
C THR A 350 13.71 6.62 14.84
N GLN A 351 14.63 5.68 15.05
CA GLN A 351 15.58 5.75 16.17
C GLN A 351 16.48 7.00 16.11
N GLN A 352 16.91 7.41 14.92
CA GLN A 352 17.73 8.63 14.78
C GLN A 352 16.92 9.90 15.04
N ILE A 353 15.70 10.02 14.51
CA ILE A 353 14.90 11.25 14.71
C ILE A 353 14.43 11.37 16.18
N MET A 354 14.28 10.27 16.91
CA MET A 354 13.87 10.25 18.32
C MET A 354 15.03 10.49 19.30
N LYS A 355 16.29 10.35 18.89
CA LYS A 355 17.43 10.71 19.76
C LYS A 355 17.38 12.18 20.13
N LYS A 356 17.59 12.47 21.41
CA LYS A 356 17.68 13.85 21.94
C LYS A 356 18.98 14.51 21.48
#